data_211cdd560ad1c8bd1bf29d889dbdf4fe
#
_entry.id   211cdd560ad1c8bd1bf29d889dbdf4fe
#
_cell.length_a   1.000
_cell.length_b   1.000
_cell.length_c   1.000
_cell.angle_alpha   90.00
_cell.angle_beta   90.00
_cell.angle_gamma   90.00
#
_symmetry.space_group_name_H-M   'P 1'
#
loop_
_entity.id
_entity.type
_entity.pdbx_description
1 polymer ?
#
loop_
_entity_poly.entity_id
_entity_poly.type
_entity_poly.pdbx_seq_one_letter_code
_entity_poly.pdbx_strand_id
1 'polypeptide(L)'
;MDGTVLVADDDRTIRTVLTQALTRAGCRVHATSSLTTLMRWVVEGKGDAIITDVMMPDGNGLEMLPKIATDRPGLPVIIISAQNTIMTAIQAADAKAFDYLPKPFDLPDLMKRVAKALEQKKLSNSSNTEKDNVSDYDNDLPLVGNSVPMQGVYRLVARLMNTDLPVLISGESGTGKSLIAKVLHNFSDRRNLPFVSVSPVDLIELDGPSKILAKARGGSVVMEEVSDFSLESQSRLVQMIDNPGEYSPRFVATMQGSMTEAVESGMIRSDVFYRLSGATIELPNLRECVDDIMNLSEHFLKLLENEGGPKRKLGAKAKDLFRSYSWPGNVRQLQNVVKRLGLTSREHEISLAEVEQSLENQPEMNGLFGKAGAEKMSNDIERHLRRYFDLHGNILPPDGLYNRILKELEIPLITVSLEATGGNQAKCADLLGINRNTLRKKISQLEIKVYRRRKLM
;
A
#
# COMPACT_ATOMS: atom_id res chain seq x y z
N MET A 1 21.02 8.67 31.81
CA MET A 1 20.84 7.29 31.33
C MET A 1 21.97 6.44 31.89
N ASP A 2 21.71 5.20 32.25
CA ASP A 2 22.74 4.31 32.77
C ASP A 2 22.68 2.99 31.99
N GLY A 3 23.77 2.67 31.32
CA GLY A 3 23.89 1.47 30.48
C GLY A 3 25.05 1.56 29.49
N THR A 4 25.35 0.43 28.85
CA THR A 4 26.40 0.33 27.83
C THR A 4 25.76 0.26 26.45
N VAL A 5 26.09 1.18 25.56
CA VAL A 5 25.57 1.23 24.20
C VAL A 5 26.66 0.85 23.19
N LEU A 6 26.37 -0.10 22.33
CA LEU A 6 27.24 -0.48 21.21
C LEU A 6 26.83 0.33 19.98
N VAL A 7 27.77 0.98 19.33
CA VAL A 7 27.53 1.81 18.13
C VAL A 7 28.34 1.26 16.97
N ALA A 8 27.68 0.92 15.87
CA ALA A 8 28.31 0.52 14.61
C ALA A 8 27.82 1.41 13.46
N ASP A 9 28.74 2.16 12.85
CA ASP A 9 28.47 3.05 11.72
C ASP A 9 29.78 3.23 10.95
N ASP A 10 29.77 3.25 9.63
CA ASP A 10 30.97 3.43 8.81
C ASP A 10 31.44 4.89 8.77
N ASP A 11 30.53 5.86 8.98
CA ASP A 11 30.85 7.28 9.03
C ASP A 11 31.49 7.65 10.39
N ARG A 12 32.76 8.08 10.32
CA ARG A 12 33.52 8.54 11.51
C ARG A 12 32.83 9.73 12.21
N THR A 13 32.22 10.64 11.45
CA THR A 13 31.57 11.84 12.00
C THR A 13 30.39 11.45 12.83
N ILE A 14 29.53 10.57 12.29
CA ILE A 14 28.33 10.06 12.99
C ILE A 14 28.75 9.30 14.25
N ARG A 15 29.71 8.39 14.16
CA ARG A 15 30.23 7.68 15.34
C ARG A 15 30.71 8.63 16.43
N THR A 16 31.43 9.69 16.06
CA THR A 16 31.95 10.68 17.02
C THR A 16 30.79 11.44 17.69
N VAL A 17 29.82 11.93 16.91
CA VAL A 17 28.65 12.65 17.41
C VAL A 17 27.82 11.77 18.35
N LEU A 18 27.54 10.53 17.96
CA LEU A 18 26.79 9.58 18.78
C LEU A 18 27.52 9.26 20.08
N THR A 19 28.82 8.97 20.00
CA THR A 19 29.63 8.68 21.17
C THR A 19 29.62 9.84 22.16
N GLN A 20 29.82 11.07 21.69
CA GLN A 20 29.79 12.26 22.55
C GLN A 20 28.42 12.49 23.19
N ALA A 21 27.34 12.35 22.43
CA ALA A 21 25.98 12.58 22.92
C ALA A 21 25.58 11.53 23.98
N LEU A 22 25.83 10.26 23.71
CA LEU A 22 25.53 9.17 24.63
C LEU A 22 26.37 9.21 25.90
N THR A 23 27.67 9.56 25.79
CA THR A 23 28.55 9.74 26.95
C THR A 23 28.12 10.91 27.82
N ARG A 24 27.72 12.05 27.23
CA ARG A 24 27.14 13.19 27.97
C ARG A 24 25.85 12.82 28.69
N ALA A 25 25.07 11.88 28.14
CA ALA A 25 23.84 11.37 28.77
C ALA A 25 24.12 10.31 29.87
N GLY A 26 25.37 9.97 30.13
CA GLY A 26 25.77 9.03 31.18
C GLY A 26 25.94 7.59 30.75
N CYS A 27 25.88 7.27 29.43
CA CYS A 27 26.09 5.92 28.91
C CYS A 27 27.56 5.62 28.71
N ARG A 28 27.96 4.34 28.87
CA ARG A 28 29.22 3.83 28.36
C ARG A 28 29.07 3.47 26.89
N VAL A 29 29.99 3.86 26.03
CA VAL A 29 29.84 3.66 24.59
C VAL A 29 31.02 2.87 24.05
N HIS A 30 30.75 1.80 23.32
CA HIS A 30 31.71 1.11 22.46
C HIS A 30 31.33 1.38 21.00
N ALA A 31 32.22 2.02 20.25
CA ALA A 31 31.99 2.40 18.86
C ALA A 31 32.92 1.65 17.90
N THR A 32 32.37 1.17 16.78
CA THR A 32 33.12 0.44 15.75
C THR A 32 32.66 0.82 14.35
N SER A 33 33.49 0.56 13.35
CA SER A 33 33.14 0.66 11.92
C SER A 33 32.95 -0.72 11.26
N SER A 34 32.81 -1.81 12.07
CA SER A 34 32.76 -3.18 11.56
C SER A 34 31.68 -3.97 12.28
N LEU A 35 30.81 -4.61 11.50
CA LEU A 35 29.79 -5.52 12.00
C LEU A 35 30.39 -6.76 12.67
N THR A 36 31.52 -7.25 12.16
CA THR A 36 32.23 -8.37 12.74
C THR A 36 32.68 -8.07 14.18
N THR A 37 33.19 -6.85 14.44
CA THR A 37 33.55 -6.40 15.78
C THR A 37 32.32 -6.24 16.67
N LEU A 38 31.22 -5.69 16.13
CA LEU A 38 29.96 -5.57 16.84
C LEU A 38 29.46 -6.95 17.29
N MET A 39 29.39 -7.92 16.39
CA MET A 39 28.94 -9.29 16.70
C MET A 39 29.81 -9.96 17.75
N ARG A 40 31.11 -9.78 17.71
CA ARG A 40 32.00 -10.27 18.76
C ARG A 40 31.63 -9.69 20.14
N TRP A 41 31.36 -8.39 20.25
CA TRP A 41 30.92 -7.77 21.50
C TRP A 41 29.55 -8.30 21.98
N VAL A 42 28.63 -8.60 21.04
CA VAL A 42 27.34 -9.21 21.34
C VAL A 42 27.52 -10.60 21.96
N VAL A 43 28.34 -11.45 21.34
CA VAL A 43 28.64 -12.80 21.83
C VAL A 43 29.38 -12.75 23.20
N GLU A 44 30.29 -11.79 23.39
CA GLU A 44 30.96 -11.54 24.68
C GLU A 44 30.01 -11.01 25.78
N GLY A 45 28.73 -10.81 25.48
CA GLY A 45 27.75 -10.33 26.45
C GLY A 45 27.78 -8.83 26.72
N LYS A 46 28.55 -8.05 25.94
CA LYS A 46 28.68 -6.59 26.09
C LYS A 46 27.46 -5.86 25.55
N GLY A 47 27.16 -4.69 26.11
CA GLY A 47 26.11 -3.78 25.68
C GLY A 47 24.73 -4.09 26.24
N ASP A 48 23.98 -3.04 26.48
CA ASP A 48 22.59 -3.01 26.95
C ASP A 48 21.64 -2.54 25.87
N ALA A 49 22.17 -1.86 24.83
CA ALA A 49 21.49 -1.52 23.59
C ALA A 49 22.48 -1.46 22.44
N ILE A 50 22.02 -1.65 21.22
CA ILE A 50 22.81 -1.52 20.00
C ILE A 50 22.22 -0.42 19.15
N ILE A 51 23.11 0.36 18.52
CA ILE A 51 22.79 1.29 17.42
C ILE A 51 23.68 0.87 16.24
N THR A 52 23.08 0.50 15.11
CA THR A 52 23.84 0.07 13.93
C THR A 52 23.32 0.68 12.64
N ASP A 53 24.24 1.04 11.74
CA ASP A 53 23.87 1.34 10.35
C ASP A 53 23.46 0.05 9.60
N VAL A 54 22.61 0.22 8.62
CA VAL A 54 22.21 -0.84 7.69
C VAL A 54 23.34 -1.20 6.76
N MET A 55 23.98 -0.21 6.13
CA MET A 55 25.03 -0.41 5.13
C MET A 55 26.40 -0.22 5.76
N MET A 56 27.11 -1.32 5.96
CA MET A 56 28.47 -1.32 6.48
C MET A 56 29.42 -1.95 5.46
N PRO A 57 30.72 -1.59 5.44
CA PRO A 57 31.68 -2.14 4.49
C PRO A 57 31.84 -3.66 4.54
N ASP A 58 31.56 -4.26 5.69
CA ASP A 58 31.68 -5.70 5.96
C ASP A 58 30.33 -6.44 6.03
N GLY A 59 29.21 -5.80 5.57
CA GLY A 59 27.94 -6.47 5.46
C GLY A 59 26.71 -5.57 5.68
N ASN A 60 25.57 -6.23 5.85
CA ASN A 60 24.28 -5.58 6.08
C ASN A 60 23.87 -5.73 7.55
N GLY A 61 23.67 -4.60 8.26
CA GLY A 61 23.27 -4.57 9.67
C GLY A 61 21.91 -5.26 9.94
N LEU A 62 20.99 -5.27 8.97
CA LEU A 62 19.70 -5.96 9.08
C LEU A 62 19.85 -7.49 9.10
N GLU A 63 20.80 -8.04 8.33
CA GLU A 63 21.05 -9.48 8.30
C GLU A 63 21.67 -10.01 9.61
N MET A 64 22.21 -9.12 10.45
CA MET A 64 22.73 -9.47 11.76
C MET A 64 21.64 -9.59 12.84
N LEU A 65 20.47 -8.96 12.66
CA LEU A 65 19.40 -8.94 13.66
C LEU A 65 18.91 -10.34 14.09
N PRO A 66 18.65 -11.31 13.17
CA PRO A 66 18.26 -12.66 13.58
C PRO A 66 19.33 -13.37 14.42
N LYS A 67 20.60 -13.12 14.10
CA LYS A 67 21.74 -13.68 14.87
C LYS A 67 21.82 -13.06 16.27
N ILE A 68 21.70 -11.72 16.34
CA ILE A 68 21.66 -11.00 17.62
C ILE A 68 20.49 -11.49 18.48
N ALA A 69 19.30 -11.66 17.89
CA ALA A 69 18.13 -12.15 18.60
C ALA A 69 18.29 -13.60 19.10
N THR A 70 19.06 -14.43 18.40
CA THR A 70 19.38 -15.80 18.81
C THR A 70 20.42 -15.83 19.93
N ASP A 71 21.52 -15.05 19.77
CA ASP A 71 22.63 -15.04 20.73
C ASP A 71 22.27 -14.29 22.02
N ARG A 72 21.45 -13.24 21.90
CA ARG A 72 21.01 -12.41 23.05
C ARG A 72 19.56 -11.99 22.94
N PRO A 73 18.61 -12.87 23.28
CA PRO A 73 17.19 -12.54 23.30
C PRO A 73 16.88 -11.32 24.17
N GLY A 74 16.12 -10.38 23.62
CA GLY A 74 15.72 -9.15 24.33
C GLY A 74 16.75 -8.02 24.36
N LEU A 75 17.88 -8.14 23.63
CA LEU A 75 18.81 -7.01 23.45
C LEU A 75 18.22 -6.03 22.42
N PRO A 76 17.87 -4.79 22.80
CA PRO A 76 17.25 -3.84 21.89
C PRO A 76 18.26 -3.34 20.86
N VAL A 77 17.87 -3.37 19.58
CA VAL A 77 18.70 -2.90 18.46
C VAL A 77 17.97 -1.77 17.73
N ILE A 78 18.59 -0.60 17.69
CA ILE A 78 18.12 0.57 16.92
C ILE A 78 18.90 0.59 15.61
N ILE A 79 18.18 0.57 14.50
CA ILE A 79 18.77 0.64 13.17
C ILE A 79 18.79 2.09 12.69
N ILE A 80 19.92 2.54 12.16
CA ILE A 80 20.06 3.83 11.47
C ILE A 80 20.32 3.55 9.99
N SER A 81 19.72 4.30 9.06
CA SER A 81 19.95 4.08 7.63
C SER A 81 19.93 5.38 6.83
N ALA A 82 20.89 5.50 5.91
CA ALA A 82 20.87 6.52 4.86
C ALA A 82 19.85 6.19 3.74
N GLN A 83 19.53 4.91 3.58
CA GLN A 83 18.47 4.48 2.64
C GLN A 83 17.12 4.59 3.33
N ASN A 84 16.50 5.76 3.19
CA ASN A 84 15.15 6.02 3.69
C ASN A 84 14.10 5.35 2.77
N THR A 85 14.15 4.01 2.67
CA THR A 85 13.14 3.23 1.97
C THR A 85 12.25 2.54 2.98
N ILE A 86 10.95 2.52 2.72
CA ILE A 86 9.98 1.74 3.51
C ILE A 86 10.43 0.28 3.62
N MET A 87 11.05 -0.27 2.57
CA MET A 87 11.60 -1.62 2.58
C MET A 87 12.64 -1.82 3.68
N THR A 88 13.50 -0.85 3.92
CA THR A 88 14.51 -0.93 5.00
C THR A 88 13.86 -0.86 6.38
N ALA A 89 12.83 -0.03 6.54
CA ALA A 89 12.07 0.06 7.80
C ALA A 89 11.25 -1.22 8.05
N ILE A 90 10.63 -1.78 7.00
CA ILE A 90 9.89 -3.06 7.08
C ILE A 90 10.86 -4.21 7.40
N GLN A 91 11.99 -4.30 6.73
CA GLN A 91 13.01 -5.32 7.00
C GLN A 91 13.54 -5.22 8.44
N ALA A 92 13.68 -4.00 8.97
CA ALA A 92 14.06 -3.78 10.35
C ALA A 92 12.97 -4.27 11.33
N ALA A 93 11.70 -4.02 11.02
CA ALA A 93 10.56 -4.48 11.80
C ALA A 93 10.41 -6.02 11.73
N ASP A 94 10.49 -6.62 10.54
CA ASP A 94 10.44 -8.08 10.33
C ASP A 94 11.60 -8.80 11.06
N ALA A 95 12.77 -8.16 11.09
CA ALA A 95 13.93 -8.67 11.81
C ALA A 95 13.89 -8.39 13.33
N LYS A 96 12.76 -7.87 13.85
CA LYS A 96 12.54 -7.52 15.27
C LYS A 96 13.53 -6.50 15.83
N ALA A 97 13.91 -5.50 15.02
CA ALA A 97 14.62 -4.33 15.52
C ALA A 97 13.74 -3.60 16.57
N PHE A 98 14.35 -3.05 17.60
CA PHE A 98 13.65 -2.26 18.61
C PHE A 98 13.08 -0.98 18.01
N ASP A 99 13.85 -0.31 17.13
CA ASP A 99 13.42 0.90 16.43
C ASP A 99 14.25 1.13 15.16
N TYR A 100 13.75 1.98 14.26
CA TYR A 100 14.40 2.37 13.01
C TYR A 100 14.45 3.89 12.92
N LEU A 101 15.59 4.46 12.50
CA LEU A 101 15.81 5.89 12.37
C LEU A 101 16.47 6.24 11.03
N PRO A 102 15.78 6.98 10.13
CA PRO A 102 16.38 7.42 8.88
C PRO A 102 17.44 8.50 9.08
N LYS A 103 18.50 8.52 8.27
CA LYS A 103 19.45 9.63 8.15
C LYS A 103 18.92 10.66 7.14
N PRO A 104 18.98 11.98 7.36
CA PRO A 104 19.46 12.63 8.59
C PRO A 104 18.46 12.51 9.74
N PHE A 105 18.94 12.32 10.96
CA PHE A 105 18.13 12.17 12.16
C PHE A 105 18.40 13.30 13.18
N ASP A 106 17.40 13.56 14.00
CA ASP A 106 17.53 14.50 15.11
C ASP A 106 18.11 13.81 16.35
N LEU A 107 19.18 14.37 16.89
CA LEU A 107 19.90 13.80 18.03
C LEU A 107 19.03 13.66 19.29
N PRO A 108 18.19 14.66 19.68
CA PRO A 108 17.22 14.51 20.75
C PRO A 108 16.24 13.35 20.58
N ASP A 109 15.77 13.07 19.36
CA ASP A 109 14.86 11.95 19.08
C ASP A 109 15.57 10.60 19.28
N LEU A 110 16.79 10.45 18.74
CA LEU A 110 17.61 9.27 18.98
C LEU A 110 17.85 9.03 20.48
N MET A 111 18.14 10.08 21.25
CA MET A 111 18.40 9.97 22.69
C MET A 111 17.16 9.48 23.46
N LYS A 112 15.94 9.92 23.08
CA LYS A 112 14.68 9.42 23.67
C LYS A 112 14.50 7.93 23.40
N ARG A 113 14.81 7.46 22.19
CA ARG A 113 14.67 6.04 21.79
C ARG A 113 15.67 5.17 22.54
N VAL A 114 16.92 5.62 22.66
CA VAL A 114 17.94 4.90 23.43
C VAL A 114 17.55 4.81 24.91
N ALA A 115 16.98 5.89 25.49
CA ALA A 115 16.48 5.85 26.86
C ALA A 115 15.40 4.78 27.03
N LYS A 116 14.41 4.75 26.14
CA LYS A 116 13.32 3.75 26.13
C LYS A 116 13.87 2.32 25.96
N ALA A 117 14.86 2.13 25.09
CA ALA A 117 15.50 0.83 24.88
C ALA A 117 16.21 0.32 26.15
N LEU A 118 16.94 1.18 26.84
CA LEU A 118 17.63 0.84 28.09
C LEU A 118 16.65 0.58 29.25
N GLU A 119 15.52 1.27 29.32
CA GLU A 119 14.47 1.07 30.32
C GLU A 119 13.77 -0.27 30.14
N GLN A 120 13.42 -0.63 28.90
CA GLN A 120 12.76 -1.91 28.60
C GLN A 120 13.63 -3.10 29.00
N LYS A 121 14.94 -3.02 28.79
CA LYS A 121 15.87 -4.08 29.21
C LYS A 121 15.94 -4.19 30.74
N LYS A 122 15.86 -3.10 31.49
CA LYS A 122 15.82 -3.14 32.97
C LYS A 122 14.55 -3.84 33.48
N LEU A 123 13.41 -3.63 32.82
CA LEU A 123 12.14 -4.27 33.17
C LEU A 123 12.13 -5.77 32.83
N SER A 124 12.73 -6.18 31.71
CA SER A 124 12.82 -7.60 31.32
C SER A 124 13.75 -8.43 32.23
N ASN A 125 14.69 -7.80 32.92
CA ASN A 125 15.57 -8.47 33.90
C ASN A 125 14.95 -8.59 35.31
N SER A 126 13.82 -7.94 35.58
CA SER A 126 13.22 -7.88 36.94
C SER A 126 11.85 -8.55 37.06
N SER A 127 11.32 -9.18 36.04
CA SER A 127 10.02 -9.86 36.11
C SER A 127 9.95 -11.14 35.30
N ASN A 128 10.26 -12.25 35.96
CA ASN A 128 9.48 -13.47 35.81
C ASN A 128 8.21 -13.21 36.62
N THR A 129 7.16 -12.71 36.06
CA THR A 129 5.74 -12.86 36.38
C THR A 129 4.94 -11.67 35.90
N GLU A 130 3.80 -12.01 35.25
CA GLU A 130 2.65 -11.18 34.94
C GLU A 130 2.76 -10.28 33.70
N LYS A 131 2.12 -10.80 32.67
CA LYS A 131 1.54 -10.04 31.56
C LYS A 131 0.56 -9.03 32.17
N ASP A 132 0.91 -7.77 32.16
CA ASP A 132 -0.05 -6.70 32.30
C ASP A 132 0.00 -5.78 31.08
N ASN A 133 -1.17 -5.65 30.52
CA ASN A 133 -1.64 -4.82 29.45
C ASN A 133 -0.90 -3.48 29.34
N VAL A 134 0.08 -3.42 28.47
CA VAL A 134 0.47 -2.19 27.80
C VAL A 134 -0.17 -2.28 26.43
N SER A 135 -1.09 -1.35 26.18
CA SER A 135 -1.83 -1.18 24.93
C SER A 135 -1.05 -1.70 23.72
N ASP A 136 -1.62 -2.74 23.09
CA ASP A 136 -1.26 -3.25 21.79
C ASP A 136 -1.30 -2.07 20.77
N TYR A 137 -0.18 -1.39 20.63
CA TYR A 137 0.11 -0.77 19.36
C TYR A 137 0.46 -1.92 18.43
N ASP A 138 -0.48 -2.24 17.55
CA ASP A 138 -0.33 -3.11 16.40
C ASP A 138 0.94 -2.73 15.60
N ASN A 139 2.11 -3.21 16.05
CA ASN A 139 3.37 -3.09 15.34
C ASN A 139 3.49 -4.10 14.19
N ASP A 140 2.45 -4.89 13.95
CA ASP A 140 2.32 -5.80 12.83
C ASP A 140 1.52 -5.14 11.70
N LEU A 141 2.15 -4.21 10.99
CA LEU A 141 1.69 -3.78 9.67
C LEU A 141 2.61 -4.42 8.61
N PRO A 142 2.42 -5.70 8.26
CA PRO A 142 3.23 -6.34 7.24
C PRO A 142 2.79 -5.81 5.87
N LEU A 143 3.55 -4.91 5.30
CA LEU A 143 3.49 -4.65 3.88
C LEU A 143 4.25 -5.78 3.17
N VAL A 144 3.53 -6.80 2.80
CA VAL A 144 4.06 -7.94 2.05
C VAL A 144 3.85 -7.68 0.56
N GLY A 145 4.93 -7.59 -0.20
CA GLY A 145 4.89 -7.44 -1.66
C GLY A 145 6.25 -7.02 -2.22
N ASN A 146 6.73 -7.78 -3.20
CA ASN A 146 8.01 -7.54 -3.88
C ASN A 146 7.82 -7.23 -5.37
N SER A 147 6.57 -7.21 -5.86
CA SER A 147 6.28 -6.91 -7.26
C SER A 147 6.68 -5.50 -7.66
N VAL A 148 7.06 -5.32 -8.91
CA VAL A 148 7.51 -4.03 -9.45
C VAL A 148 6.46 -2.92 -9.26
N PRO A 149 5.13 -3.15 -9.47
CA PRO A 149 4.11 -2.16 -9.20
C PRO A 149 4.08 -1.72 -7.72
N MET A 150 4.14 -2.67 -6.77
CA MET A 150 4.14 -2.35 -5.34
C MET A 150 5.41 -1.61 -4.89
N GLN A 151 6.56 -1.93 -5.46
CA GLN A 151 7.79 -1.15 -5.19
C GLN A 151 7.68 0.32 -5.62
N GLY A 152 6.92 0.60 -6.71
CA GLY A 152 6.57 1.95 -7.12
C GLY A 152 5.78 2.70 -6.05
N VAL A 153 4.76 2.03 -5.50
CA VAL A 153 3.93 2.54 -4.39
C VAL A 153 4.79 2.81 -3.17
N TYR A 154 5.63 1.86 -2.75
CA TYR A 154 6.48 2.02 -1.56
C TYR A 154 7.45 3.20 -1.67
N ARG A 155 8.06 3.41 -2.85
CA ARG A 155 8.92 4.60 -3.09
C ARG A 155 8.14 5.90 -2.98
N LEU A 156 6.89 5.94 -3.45
CA LEU A 156 6.05 7.12 -3.36
C LEU A 156 5.62 7.38 -1.91
N VAL A 157 5.18 6.35 -1.20
CA VAL A 157 4.85 6.42 0.23
C VAL A 157 6.05 6.94 1.04
N ALA A 158 7.27 6.43 0.78
CA ALA A 158 8.50 6.89 1.46
C ALA A 158 8.77 8.38 1.25
N ARG A 159 8.57 8.88 0.02
CA ARG A 159 8.74 10.31 -0.28
C ARG A 159 7.71 11.19 0.40
N LEU A 160 6.51 10.67 0.58
CA LEU A 160 5.39 11.42 1.14
C LEU A 160 5.34 11.36 2.67
N MET A 161 6.00 10.41 3.34
CA MET A 161 5.87 10.17 4.79
C MET A 161 6.00 11.44 5.64
N ASN A 162 7.00 12.28 5.38
CA ASN A 162 7.31 13.47 6.15
C ASN A 162 6.89 14.77 5.46
N THR A 163 5.89 14.70 4.58
CA THR A 163 5.28 15.89 3.96
C THR A 163 3.95 16.20 4.60
N ASP A 164 3.59 17.49 4.66
CA ASP A 164 2.28 17.94 5.14
C ASP A 164 1.21 17.96 4.03
N LEU A 165 1.57 17.49 2.83
CA LEU A 165 0.64 17.45 1.71
C LEU A 165 -0.53 16.50 2.02
N PRO A 166 -1.77 16.88 1.69
CA PRO A 166 -2.89 15.96 1.65
C PRO A 166 -2.62 14.82 0.65
N VAL A 167 -2.92 13.59 1.06
CA VAL A 167 -2.64 12.41 0.26
C VAL A 167 -3.94 11.69 -0.07
N LEU A 168 -4.18 11.47 -1.36
CA LEU A 168 -5.26 10.64 -1.87
C LEU A 168 -4.73 9.26 -2.21
N ILE A 169 -5.35 8.23 -1.63
CA ILE A 169 -5.02 6.82 -1.90
C ILE A 169 -6.20 6.22 -2.68
N SER A 170 -5.96 5.87 -3.93
CA SER A 170 -6.97 5.27 -4.81
C SER A 170 -6.65 3.80 -5.11
N GLY A 171 -7.67 3.04 -5.47
CA GLY A 171 -7.53 1.63 -5.85
C GLY A 171 -8.80 0.83 -5.58
N GLU A 172 -8.89 -0.36 -6.14
CA GLU A 172 -10.03 -1.26 -5.94
C GLU A 172 -10.25 -1.62 -4.46
N SER A 173 -11.46 -2.10 -4.16
CA SER A 173 -11.75 -2.59 -2.81
C SER A 173 -10.82 -3.75 -2.44
N GLY A 174 -10.28 -3.74 -1.21
CA GLY A 174 -9.42 -4.79 -0.71
C GLY A 174 -7.96 -4.74 -1.16
N THR A 175 -7.49 -3.68 -1.85
CA THR A 175 -6.08 -3.51 -2.25
C THR A 175 -5.15 -3.08 -1.11
N GLY A 176 -5.68 -2.67 0.05
CA GLY A 176 -4.87 -2.26 1.20
C GLY A 176 -4.79 -0.74 1.41
N LYS A 177 -5.70 0.06 0.87
CA LYS A 177 -5.72 1.53 1.03
C LYS A 177 -5.58 2.01 2.48
N SER A 178 -6.41 1.46 3.37
CA SER A 178 -6.35 1.81 4.81
C SER A 178 -5.04 1.38 5.47
N LEU A 179 -4.42 0.30 4.99
CA LEU A 179 -3.09 -0.13 5.45
C LEU A 179 -2.02 0.89 5.06
N ILE A 180 -2.02 1.37 3.80
CA ILE A 180 -1.10 2.42 3.37
C ILE A 180 -1.30 3.72 4.14
N ALA A 181 -2.55 4.11 4.46
CA ALA A 181 -2.83 5.27 5.30
C ALA A 181 -2.22 5.12 6.71
N LYS A 182 -2.35 3.95 7.33
CA LYS A 182 -1.70 3.64 8.62
C LYS A 182 -0.17 3.66 8.51
N VAL A 183 0.40 3.13 7.43
CA VAL A 183 1.85 3.18 7.18
C VAL A 183 2.35 4.61 7.06
N LEU A 184 1.66 5.46 6.28
CA LEU A 184 1.99 6.90 6.18
C LEU A 184 2.01 7.60 7.54
N HIS A 185 1.14 7.19 8.48
CA HIS A 185 1.13 7.73 9.83
C HIS A 185 2.25 7.13 10.69
N ASN A 186 2.31 5.81 10.81
CA ASN A 186 3.19 5.09 11.75
C ASN A 186 4.68 5.30 11.47
N PHE A 187 5.03 5.57 10.21
CA PHE A 187 6.42 5.82 9.80
C PHE A 187 6.75 7.31 9.60
N SER A 188 5.81 8.23 9.91
CA SER A 188 6.04 9.67 9.84
C SER A 188 6.50 10.25 11.18
N ASP A 189 6.88 11.53 11.18
CA ASP A 189 7.17 12.30 12.39
C ASP A 189 5.94 12.42 13.32
N ARG A 190 4.74 12.18 12.78
CA ARG A 190 3.45 12.24 13.50
C ARG A 190 3.02 10.92 14.15
N ARG A 191 3.85 9.87 14.10
CA ARG A 191 3.54 8.51 14.61
C ARG A 191 3.14 8.47 16.10
N ASN A 192 3.64 9.40 16.91
CA ASN A 192 3.31 9.51 18.34
C ASN A 192 2.06 10.36 18.60
N LEU A 193 1.44 10.92 17.56
CA LEU A 193 0.23 11.71 17.59
C LEU A 193 -0.98 10.85 17.22
N PRO A 194 -2.22 11.29 17.52
CA PRO A 194 -3.40 10.51 17.23
C PRO A 194 -3.61 10.23 15.71
N PHE A 195 -4.04 9.01 15.41
CA PHE A 195 -4.56 8.62 14.10
C PHE A 195 -6.09 8.57 14.20
N VAL A 196 -6.77 9.44 13.48
CA VAL A 196 -8.23 9.59 13.54
C VAL A 196 -8.83 9.17 12.20
N SER A 197 -9.58 8.08 12.19
CA SER A 197 -10.39 7.69 11.04
C SER A 197 -11.72 8.41 11.08
N VAL A 198 -12.16 8.95 9.95
CA VAL A 198 -13.39 9.74 9.79
C VAL A 198 -14.29 9.03 8.80
N SER A 199 -15.49 8.74 9.25
CA SER A 199 -16.58 8.16 8.46
C SER A 199 -17.61 9.24 8.06
N PRO A 200 -18.49 8.97 7.08
CA PRO A 200 -19.57 9.90 6.72
C PRO A 200 -20.42 10.36 7.90
N VAL A 201 -20.66 9.47 8.87
CA VAL A 201 -21.50 9.76 10.06
C VAL A 201 -20.87 10.81 10.97
N ASP A 202 -19.55 10.85 11.08
CA ASP A 202 -18.82 11.80 11.94
C ASP A 202 -18.96 13.25 11.46
N LEU A 203 -19.34 13.45 10.21
CA LEU A 203 -19.54 14.77 9.59
C LEU A 203 -21.03 15.16 9.43
N ILE A 204 -21.97 14.40 9.98
CA ILE A 204 -23.40 14.78 9.97
C ILE A 204 -23.67 15.94 10.91
N GLU A 205 -23.00 15.98 12.07
CA GLU A 205 -23.17 17.03 13.05
C GLU A 205 -22.39 18.29 12.67
N LEU A 206 -22.95 19.47 12.99
CA LEU A 206 -22.31 20.76 12.68
C LEU A 206 -20.95 20.95 13.37
N ASP A 207 -20.79 20.41 14.56
CA ASP A 207 -19.56 20.46 15.35
C ASP A 207 -18.62 19.26 15.09
N GLY A 208 -19.00 18.35 14.18
CA GLY A 208 -18.21 17.21 13.78
C GLY A 208 -16.77 17.55 13.38
N PRO A 209 -16.54 18.51 12.47
CA PRO A 209 -15.20 18.95 12.11
C PRO A 209 -14.34 19.38 13.30
N SER A 210 -14.89 20.18 14.21
CA SER A 210 -14.17 20.66 15.41
C SER A 210 -13.82 19.52 16.36
N LYS A 211 -14.72 18.55 16.54
CA LYS A 211 -14.49 17.36 17.38
C LYS A 211 -13.37 16.48 16.79
N ILE A 212 -13.35 16.31 15.46
CA ILE A 212 -12.32 15.53 14.76
C ILE A 212 -10.95 16.19 14.93
N LEU A 213 -10.85 17.50 14.67
CA LEU A 213 -9.61 18.26 14.82
C LEU A 213 -9.09 18.23 16.27
N ALA A 214 -9.98 18.38 17.25
CA ALA A 214 -9.64 18.28 18.65
C ALA A 214 -9.10 16.90 19.06
N LYS A 215 -9.63 15.82 18.45
CA LYS A 215 -9.12 14.45 18.64
C LYS A 215 -7.76 14.25 17.96
N ALA A 216 -7.58 14.80 16.76
CA ALA A 216 -6.39 14.60 15.96
C ALA A 216 -5.13 15.27 16.54
N ARG A 217 -5.26 16.40 17.25
CA ARG A 217 -4.16 17.12 17.94
C ARG A 217 -2.88 17.24 17.09
N GLY A 218 -3.02 17.57 15.80
CA GLY A 218 -1.90 17.66 14.88
C GLY A 218 -1.40 16.31 14.33
N GLY A 219 -2.05 15.21 14.63
CA GLY A 219 -1.74 13.88 14.10
C GLY A 219 -2.20 13.70 12.65
N SER A 220 -2.85 12.56 12.34
CA SER A 220 -3.37 12.28 11.01
C SER A 220 -4.89 12.07 11.03
N VAL A 221 -5.58 12.69 10.07
CA VAL A 221 -7.02 12.52 9.83
C VAL A 221 -7.18 11.74 8.54
N VAL A 222 -7.82 10.58 8.61
CA VAL A 222 -8.01 9.69 7.46
C VAL A 222 -9.49 9.61 7.14
N MET A 223 -9.88 10.08 5.97
CA MET A 223 -11.22 9.96 5.43
C MET A 223 -11.31 8.67 4.62
N GLU A 224 -12.09 7.70 5.11
CA GLU A 224 -12.25 6.42 4.43
C GLU A 224 -13.37 6.49 3.41
N GLU A 225 -13.08 6.11 2.15
CA GLU A 225 -14.00 6.07 1.01
C GLU A 225 -14.76 7.41 0.82
N VAL A 226 -14.02 8.46 0.44
CA VAL A 226 -14.55 9.82 0.27
C VAL A 226 -15.75 9.88 -0.67
N SER A 227 -15.87 8.96 -1.62
CA SER A 227 -17.02 8.81 -2.51
C SER A 227 -18.34 8.53 -1.79
N ASP A 228 -18.30 7.99 -0.57
CA ASP A 228 -19.48 7.64 0.21
C ASP A 228 -20.01 8.83 1.03
N PHE A 229 -19.27 9.95 1.06
CA PHE A 229 -19.66 11.16 1.79
C PHE A 229 -20.73 11.94 1.01
N SER A 230 -21.81 12.29 1.68
CA SER A 230 -22.83 13.18 1.12
C SER A 230 -22.24 14.54 0.73
N LEU A 231 -22.84 15.25 -0.22
CA LEU A 231 -22.39 16.58 -0.64
C LEU A 231 -22.33 17.57 0.54
N GLU A 232 -23.19 17.39 1.55
CA GLU A 232 -23.19 18.19 2.76
C GLU A 232 -21.99 17.85 3.65
N SER A 233 -21.69 16.55 3.87
CA SER A 233 -20.50 16.10 4.58
C SER A 233 -19.21 16.53 3.87
N GLN A 234 -19.21 16.52 2.56
CA GLN A 234 -18.07 17.03 1.76
C GLN A 234 -17.87 18.54 1.96
N SER A 235 -18.94 19.34 2.10
CA SER A 235 -18.82 20.77 2.41
C SER A 235 -18.16 21.00 3.77
N ARG A 236 -18.54 20.20 4.77
CA ARG A 236 -17.91 20.25 6.12
C ARG A 236 -16.47 19.76 6.11
N LEU A 237 -16.17 18.76 5.26
CA LEU A 237 -14.80 18.31 5.03
C LEU A 237 -13.92 19.44 4.50
N VAL A 238 -14.40 20.18 3.50
CA VAL A 238 -13.69 21.36 2.97
C VAL A 238 -13.43 22.38 4.06
N GLN A 239 -14.44 22.71 4.88
CA GLN A 239 -14.27 23.63 6.01
C GLN A 239 -13.22 23.14 7.02
N MET A 240 -13.19 21.84 7.29
CA MET A 240 -12.20 21.22 8.19
C MET A 240 -10.77 21.33 7.65
N ILE A 241 -10.59 21.13 6.34
CA ILE A 241 -9.27 21.23 5.69
C ILE A 241 -8.81 22.69 5.62
N ASP A 242 -9.71 23.62 5.33
CA ASP A 242 -9.39 25.04 5.19
C ASP A 242 -9.13 25.72 6.55
N ASN A 243 -9.74 25.23 7.62
CA ASN A 243 -9.64 25.79 8.97
C ASN A 243 -9.18 24.71 9.98
N PRO A 244 -7.95 24.22 9.87
CA PRO A 244 -7.46 23.12 10.71
C PRO A 244 -7.17 23.52 12.17
N GLY A 245 -7.30 24.81 12.52
CA GLY A 245 -7.01 25.31 13.84
C GLY A 245 -5.51 25.46 14.14
N GLU A 246 -5.16 25.53 15.42
CA GLU A 246 -3.79 25.78 15.89
C GLU A 246 -2.84 24.60 15.57
N TYR A 247 -3.38 23.38 15.56
CA TYR A 247 -2.61 22.15 15.26
C TYR A 247 -3.13 21.51 13.99
N SER A 248 -2.56 21.87 12.84
CA SER A 248 -2.95 21.29 11.54
C SER A 248 -2.61 19.81 11.47
N PRO A 249 -3.60 18.91 11.39
CA PRO A 249 -3.35 17.49 11.16
C PRO A 249 -2.98 17.25 9.70
N ARG A 250 -2.38 16.10 9.43
CA ARG A 250 -2.22 15.61 8.07
C ARG A 250 -3.51 14.98 7.59
N PHE A 251 -3.96 15.36 6.41
CA PHE A 251 -5.15 14.80 5.80
C PHE A 251 -4.78 13.68 4.81
N VAL A 252 -5.41 12.53 4.97
CA VAL A 252 -5.31 11.39 4.06
C VAL A 252 -6.71 10.98 3.66
N ALA A 253 -6.95 10.75 2.38
CA ALA A 253 -8.23 10.28 1.87
C ALA A 253 -8.06 8.95 1.15
N THR A 254 -9.01 8.05 1.31
CA THR A 254 -9.08 6.84 0.49
C THR A 254 -10.32 6.87 -0.39
N MET A 255 -10.22 6.29 -1.58
CA MET A 255 -11.37 6.14 -2.46
C MET A 255 -11.24 4.92 -3.37
N GLN A 256 -12.38 4.44 -3.86
CA GLN A 256 -12.45 3.41 -4.87
C GLN A 256 -12.61 4.03 -6.25
N GLY A 257 -11.83 3.55 -7.23
CA GLY A 257 -11.88 4.04 -8.60
C GLY A 257 -11.14 5.37 -8.85
N SER A 258 -11.52 6.04 -9.92
CA SER A 258 -10.89 7.29 -10.37
C SER A 258 -11.54 8.52 -9.75
N MET A 259 -10.73 9.39 -9.15
CA MET A 259 -11.21 10.66 -8.62
C MET A 259 -11.78 11.57 -9.72
N THR A 260 -11.20 11.53 -10.92
CA THR A 260 -11.67 12.33 -12.06
C THR A 260 -13.09 11.91 -12.47
N GLU A 261 -13.34 10.59 -12.58
CA GLU A 261 -14.66 10.06 -12.90
C GLU A 261 -15.70 10.40 -11.81
N ALA A 262 -15.30 10.36 -10.54
CA ALA A 262 -16.15 10.71 -9.42
C ALA A 262 -16.55 12.20 -9.42
N VAL A 263 -15.64 13.09 -9.83
CA VAL A 263 -15.96 14.51 -10.02
C VAL A 263 -16.84 14.73 -11.23
N GLU A 264 -16.56 14.09 -12.37
CA GLU A 264 -17.38 14.19 -13.58
C GLU A 264 -18.81 13.67 -13.38
N SER A 265 -18.98 12.62 -12.59
CA SER A 265 -20.29 12.08 -12.25
C SER A 265 -21.03 12.87 -11.15
N GLY A 266 -20.40 13.90 -10.57
CA GLY A 266 -20.97 14.70 -9.50
C GLY A 266 -21.03 14.02 -8.12
N MET A 267 -20.41 12.86 -7.96
CA MET A 267 -20.29 12.18 -6.66
C MET A 267 -19.34 12.93 -5.72
N ILE A 268 -18.30 13.54 -6.26
CA ILE A 268 -17.35 14.33 -5.50
C ILE A 268 -17.34 15.76 -6.02
N ARG A 269 -17.33 16.72 -5.11
CA ARG A 269 -17.23 18.15 -5.41
C ARG A 269 -15.83 18.49 -5.90
N SER A 270 -15.74 19.38 -6.88
CA SER A 270 -14.45 19.84 -7.43
C SER A 270 -13.54 20.49 -6.38
N ASP A 271 -14.11 21.21 -5.39
CA ASP A 271 -13.33 21.83 -4.32
C ASP A 271 -12.71 20.80 -3.36
N VAL A 272 -13.37 19.68 -3.09
CA VAL A 272 -12.81 18.53 -2.36
C VAL A 272 -11.65 17.92 -3.12
N PHE A 273 -11.85 17.72 -4.44
CA PHE A 273 -10.79 17.20 -5.31
C PHE A 273 -9.49 18.01 -5.20
N TYR A 274 -9.56 19.31 -5.41
CA TYR A 274 -8.37 20.16 -5.38
C TYR A 274 -7.65 20.21 -4.03
N ARG A 275 -8.39 20.00 -2.92
CA ARG A 275 -7.79 19.98 -1.60
C ARG A 275 -7.16 18.66 -1.22
N LEU A 276 -7.71 17.55 -1.71
CA LEU A 276 -7.22 16.21 -1.37
C LEU A 276 -6.17 15.67 -2.35
N SER A 277 -6.06 16.23 -3.55
CA SER A 277 -5.15 15.77 -4.59
C SER A 277 -3.75 16.39 -4.52
N GLY A 278 -3.28 16.76 -3.32
CA GLY A 278 -1.92 17.27 -3.13
C GLY A 278 -0.85 16.25 -3.55
N ALA A 279 -1.09 14.99 -3.26
CA ALA A 279 -0.36 13.85 -3.81
C ALA A 279 -1.31 12.65 -3.96
N THR A 280 -1.14 11.86 -5.03
CA THR A 280 -1.98 10.68 -5.28
C THR A 280 -1.14 9.42 -5.27
N ILE A 281 -1.61 8.40 -4.53
CA ILE A 281 -1.06 7.05 -4.49
C ILE A 281 -2.10 6.11 -5.10
N GLU A 282 -1.80 5.52 -6.23
CA GLU A 282 -2.65 4.52 -6.86
C GLU A 282 -2.16 3.12 -6.52
N LEU A 283 -3.01 2.30 -5.90
CA LEU A 283 -2.68 0.94 -5.53
C LEU A 283 -3.01 -0.02 -6.66
N PRO A 284 -2.04 -0.84 -7.08
CA PRO A 284 -2.28 -1.84 -8.11
C PRO A 284 -3.23 -2.92 -7.60
N ASN A 285 -3.94 -3.53 -8.53
CA ASN A 285 -4.78 -4.68 -8.25
C ASN A 285 -3.92 -5.93 -8.01
N LEU A 286 -4.41 -6.88 -7.23
CA LEU A 286 -3.65 -8.09 -6.91
C LEU A 286 -3.31 -8.92 -8.17
N ARG A 287 -4.18 -8.90 -9.19
CA ARG A 287 -3.93 -9.54 -10.50
C ARG A 287 -2.77 -8.91 -11.30
N GLU A 288 -2.36 -7.69 -10.96
CA GLU A 288 -1.17 -7.02 -11.53
C GLU A 288 0.10 -7.33 -10.73
N CYS A 289 -0.06 -7.91 -9.54
CA CYS A 289 0.99 -8.24 -8.59
C CYS A 289 1.06 -9.76 -8.34
N VAL A 290 1.07 -10.56 -9.41
CA VAL A 290 0.98 -12.04 -9.33
C VAL A 290 2.07 -12.66 -8.46
N ASP A 291 3.28 -12.09 -8.47
CA ASP A 291 4.40 -12.56 -7.65
C ASP A 291 4.16 -12.40 -6.15
N ASP A 292 3.33 -11.44 -5.75
CA ASP A 292 3.02 -11.17 -4.35
C ASP A 292 1.95 -12.12 -3.79
N ILE A 293 1.14 -12.77 -4.64
CA ILE A 293 0.06 -13.67 -4.20
C ILE A 293 0.59 -14.78 -3.29
N MET A 294 1.74 -15.38 -3.66
CA MET A 294 2.31 -16.46 -2.87
C MET A 294 2.88 -15.97 -1.56
N ASN A 295 3.60 -14.84 -1.57
CA ASN A 295 4.18 -14.24 -0.39
C ASN A 295 3.10 -13.83 0.62
N LEU A 296 2.01 -13.23 0.14
CA LEU A 296 0.84 -12.88 0.94
C LEU A 296 0.15 -14.13 1.51
N SER A 297 -0.03 -15.18 0.70
CA SER A 297 -0.65 -16.42 1.15
C SER A 297 0.15 -17.10 2.26
N GLU A 298 1.46 -17.20 2.08
CA GLU A 298 2.37 -17.78 3.09
C GLU A 298 2.42 -16.93 4.36
N HIS A 299 2.37 -15.60 4.22
CA HIS A 299 2.27 -14.69 5.35
C HIS A 299 0.98 -14.90 6.15
N PHE A 300 -0.18 -14.96 5.49
CA PHE A 300 -1.46 -15.19 6.18
C PHE A 300 -1.54 -16.57 6.86
N LEU A 301 -0.95 -17.62 6.27
CA LEU A 301 -0.85 -18.92 6.92
C LEU A 301 0.05 -18.89 8.16
N LYS A 302 1.17 -18.15 8.12
CA LYS A 302 2.03 -17.95 9.29
C LYS A 302 1.35 -17.15 10.39
N LEU A 303 0.60 -16.11 10.05
CA LEU A 303 -0.20 -15.36 11.04
C LEU A 303 -1.19 -16.28 11.74
N LEU A 304 -1.90 -17.13 10.98
CA LEU A 304 -2.82 -18.11 11.54
C LEU A 304 -2.11 -19.11 12.47
N GLU A 305 -0.92 -19.58 12.09
CA GLU A 305 -0.09 -20.46 12.93
C GLU A 305 0.32 -19.76 14.24
N ASN A 306 0.70 -18.49 14.19
CA ASN A 306 1.06 -17.69 15.37
C ASN A 306 -0.15 -17.43 16.30
N GLU A 307 -1.37 -17.32 15.74
CA GLU A 307 -2.63 -17.22 16.49
C GLU A 307 -3.07 -18.57 17.11
N GLY A 308 -2.26 -19.61 17.00
CA GLY A 308 -2.55 -20.95 17.54
C GLY A 308 -3.31 -21.87 16.57
N GLY A 309 -3.47 -21.46 15.33
CA GLY A 309 -4.05 -22.28 14.26
C GLY A 309 -3.11 -23.40 13.79
N PRO A 310 -3.63 -24.34 12.98
CA PRO A 310 -2.83 -25.45 12.50
C PRO A 310 -1.83 -24.97 11.43
N LYS A 311 -0.63 -25.56 11.45
CA LYS A 311 0.37 -25.33 10.43
C LYS A 311 -0.04 -25.93 9.10
N ARG A 312 -0.17 -25.11 8.05
CA ARG A 312 -0.61 -25.52 6.72
C ARG A 312 0.32 -24.98 5.65
N LYS A 313 0.32 -25.66 4.49
CA LYS A 313 1.03 -25.22 3.27
C LYS A 313 0.14 -25.43 2.05
N LEU A 314 0.28 -24.57 1.05
CA LEU A 314 -0.40 -24.74 -0.24
C LEU A 314 0.34 -25.78 -1.08
N GLY A 315 -0.39 -26.76 -1.61
CA GLY A 315 0.11 -27.72 -2.59
C GLY A 315 0.51 -27.07 -3.93
N ALA A 316 1.34 -27.72 -4.71
CA ALA A 316 1.86 -27.17 -5.95
C ALA A 316 0.74 -26.74 -6.92
N LYS A 317 -0.25 -27.62 -7.17
CA LYS A 317 -1.40 -27.32 -8.04
C LYS A 317 -2.31 -26.23 -7.47
N ALA A 318 -2.44 -26.15 -6.15
CA ALA A 318 -3.17 -25.08 -5.47
C ALA A 318 -2.49 -23.72 -5.65
N LYS A 319 -1.16 -23.68 -5.62
CA LYS A 319 -0.36 -22.46 -5.90
C LYS A 319 -0.57 -21.96 -7.33
N ASP A 320 -0.65 -22.86 -8.32
CA ASP A 320 -0.87 -22.48 -9.72
C ASP A 320 -2.28 -21.88 -9.91
N LEU A 321 -3.31 -22.44 -9.25
CA LEU A 321 -4.65 -21.88 -9.27
C LEU A 321 -4.70 -20.50 -8.61
N PHE A 322 -4.03 -20.29 -7.47
CA PHE A 322 -3.95 -19.00 -6.80
C PHE A 322 -3.34 -17.92 -7.70
N ARG A 323 -2.29 -18.26 -8.48
CA ARG A 323 -1.65 -17.31 -9.41
C ARG A 323 -2.54 -16.97 -10.60
N SER A 324 -3.35 -17.91 -11.08
CA SER A 324 -4.21 -17.73 -12.25
C SER A 324 -5.57 -17.10 -11.93
N TYR A 325 -5.99 -17.08 -10.67
CA TYR A 325 -7.27 -16.53 -10.27
C TYR A 325 -7.23 -14.99 -10.26
N SER A 326 -8.34 -14.35 -10.66
CA SER A 326 -8.42 -12.90 -10.89
C SER A 326 -8.50 -12.04 -9.61
N TRP A 327 -8.81 -12.64 -8.47
CA TRP A 327 -8.94 -11.98 -7.16
C TRP A 327 -9.75 -10.67 -7.19
N PRO A 328 -11.03 -10.67 -7.54
CA PRO A 328 -11.84 -9.45 -7.66
C PRO A 328 -11.97 -8.68 -6.34
N GLY A 329 -11.83 -9.33 -5.18
CA GLY A 329 -11.75 -8.71 -3.86
C GLY A 329 -10.33 -8.49 -3.36
N ASN A 330 -9.33 -8.59 -4.26
CA ASN A 330 -7.92 -8.32 -4.01
C ASN A 330 -7.37 -9.02 -2.74
N VAL A 331 -6.54 -8.34 -1.96
CA VAL A 331 -5.87 -8.90 -0.77
C VAL A 331 -6.88 -9.31 0.32
N ARG A 332 -7.99 -8.58 0.46
CA ARG A 332 -9.05 -8.94 1.44
C ARG A 332 -9.68 -10.28 1.10
N GLN A 333 -9.96 -10.55 -0.16
CA GLN A 333 -10.47 -11.85 -0.60
C GLN A 333 -9.44 -12.95 -0.41
N LEU A 334 -8.19 -12.72 -0.81
CA LEU A 334 -7.09 -13.65 -0.62
C LEU A 334 -6.94 -14.03 0.86
N GLN A 335 -6.90 -13.06 1.76
CA GLN A 335 -6.80 -13.28 3.20
C GLN A 335 -7.96 -14.14 3.74
N ASN A 336 -9.19 -13.86 3.33
CA ASN A 336 -10.37 -14.62 3.77
C ASN A 336 -10.32 -16.07 3.27
N VAL A 337 -9.91 -16.29 2.00
CA VAL A 337 -9.76 -17.63 1.42
C VAL A 337 -8.67 -18.41 2.16
N VAL A 338 -7.50 -17.81 2.34
CA VAL A 338 -6.37 -18.45 3.01
C VAL A 338 -6.69 -18.78 4.48
N LYS A 339 -7.30 -17.86 5.25
CA LYS A 339 -7.75 -18.10 6.62
C LYS A 339 -8.75 -19.24 6.68
N ARG A 340 -9.74 -19.26 5.79
CA ARG A 340 -10.74 -20.33 5.73
C ARG A 340 -10.09 -21.68 5.44
N LEU A 341 -9.26 -21.76 4.39
CA LEU A 341 -8.54 -22.99 4.04
C LEU A 341 -7.62 -23.45 5.17
N GLY A 342 -6.88 -22.54 5.79
CA GLY A 342 -6.00 -22.84 6.91
C GLY A 342 -6.72 -23.49 8.10
N LEU A 343 -7.96 -23.08 8.36
CA LEU A 343 -8.80 -23.60 9.46
C LEU A 343 -9.57 -24.88 9.08
N THR A 344 -10.05 -24.99 7.83
CA THR A 344 -10.97 -26.07 7.42
C THR A 344 -10.27 -27.27 6.79
N SER A 345 -9.07 -27.09 6.22
CA SER A 345 -8.32 -28.21 5.62
C SER A 345 -7.95 -29.27 6.67
N ARG A 346 -8.11 -30.52 6.30
CA ARG A 346 -7.83 -31.66 7.19
C ARG A 346 -6.36 -32.05 7.18
N GLU A 347 -5.70 -31.95 6.04
CA GLU A 347 -4.32 -32.34 5.85
C GLU A 347 -3.36 -31.16 5.99
N HIS A 348 -2.08 -31.45 6.21
CA HIS A 348 -1.03 -30.41 6.31
C HIS A 348 -0.88 -29.61 5.01
N GLU A 349 -1.13 -30.26 3.87
CA GLU A 349 -1.04 -29.68 2.53
C GLU A 349 -2.45 -29.43 1.99
N ILE A 350 -2.76 -28.16 1.70
CA ILE A 350 -4.04 -27.73 1.15
C ILE A 350 -4.09 -28.18 -0.33
N SER A 351 -5.07 -29.02 -0.66
CA SER A 351 -5.25 -29.60 -1.98
C SER A 351 -5.91 -28.63 -2.98
N LEU A 352 -5.77 -28.93 -4.28
CA LEU A 352 -6.46 -28.19 -5.35
C LEU A 352 -7.98 -28.21 -5.17
N ALA A 353 -8.57 -29.37 -4.86
CA ALA A 353 -10.03 -29.53 -4.71
C ALA A 353 -10.59 -28.65 -3.57
N GLU A 354 -9.87 -28.53 -2.44
CA GLU A 354 -10.28 -27.66 -1.34
C GLU A 354 -10.26 -26.18 -1.75
N VAL A 355 -9.27 -25.77 -2.56
CA VAL A 355 -9.17 -24.42 -3.09
C VAL A 355 -10.31 -24.14 -4.06
N GLU A 356 -10.60 -25.03 -5.03
CA GLU A 356 -11.71 -24.90 -5.97
C GLU A 356 -13.04 -24.75 -5.22
N GLN A 357 -13.32 -25.64 -4.30
CA GLN A 357 -14.53 -25.56 -3.45
C GLN A 357 -14.59 -24.26 -2.63
N SER A 358 -13.44 -23.78 -2.16
CA SER A 358 -13.38 -22.53 -1.40
C SER A 358 -13.62 -21.31 -2.27
N LEU A 359 -13.24 -21.32 -3.55
CA LEU A 359 -13.48 -20.23 -4.49
C LEU A 359 -14.92 -20.25 -5.05
N GLU A 360 -15.49 -21.43 -5.29
CA GLU A 360 -16.88 -21.58 -5.75
C GLU A 360 -17.91 -21.14 -4.72
N ASN A 361 -17.66 -21.40 -3.44
CA ASN A 361 -18.56 -21.03 -2.33
C ASN A 361 -18.46 -19.54 -1.91
N GLN A 362 -17.76 -18.70 -2.65
CA GLN A 362 -17.82 -17.28 -2.41
C GLN A 362 -19.12 -16.71 -2.98
N PRO A 363 -19.81 -15.80 -2.28
CA PRO A 363 -20.91 -15.07 -2.88
C PRO A 363 -20.37 -14.47 -4.18
N GLU A 364 -21.00 -14.83 -5.30
CA GLU A 364 -20.62 -14.35 -6.62
C GLU A 364 -20.62 -12.81 -6.62
N MET A 365 -19.47 -12.20 -6.33
CA MET A 365 -19.19 -10.86 -6.83
C MET A 365 -19.05 -10.89 -8.37
N ASN A 366 -19.30 -12.02 -8.98
CA ASN A 366 -19.41 -12.27 -10.42
C ASN A 366 -20.48 -11.42 -11.12
N GLY A 367 -21.45 -10.87 -10.39
CA GLY A 367 -22.40 -9.90 -10.94
C GLY A 367 -21.76 -8.56 -11.31
N LEU A 368 -20.57 -8.25 -10.77
CA LEU A 368 -19.86 -7.00 -11.07
C LEU A 368 -18.63 -7.17 -11.99
N PHE A 369 -18.07 -8.40 -12.14
CA PHE A 369 -16.80 -8.55 -12.87
C PHE A 369 -16.71 -9.77 -13.84
N GLY A 370 -17.58 -10.76 -13.76
CA GLY A 370 -17.46 -12.02 -14.54
C GLY A 370 -18.09 -12.01 -15.94
N LYS A 371 -19.01 -11.11 -16.21
CA LYS A 371 -19.54 -10.79 -17.55
C LYS A 371 -19.17 -9.37 -18.01
N ALA A 372 -18.32 -8.72 -17.27
CA ALA A 372 -18.08 -7.28 -17.30
C ALA A 372 -17.38 -6.76 -18.56
N GLY A 373 -16.78 -7.60 -19.39
CA GLY A 373 -16.20 -7.15 -20.66
C GLY A 373 -17.26 -6.76 -21.69
N ALA A 374 -18.28 -7.61 -21.89
CA ALA A 374 -19.35 -7.35 -22.85
C ALA A 374 -20.46 -6.47 -22.27
N GLU A 375 -20.82 -6.66 -20.99
CA GLU A 375 -21.83 -5.81 -20.32
C GLU A 375 -21.31 -4.40 -20.02
N LYS A 376 -20.03 -4.24 -19.68
CA LYS A 376 -19.43 -2.90 -19.49
C LYS A 376 -19.44 -2.10 -20.78
N MET A 377 -19.07 -2.69 -21.91
CA MET A 377 -19.06 -1.97 -23.18
C MET A 377 -20.48 -1.54 -23.59
N SER A 378 -21.47 -2.41 -23.41
CA SER A 378 -22.87 -2.06 -23.69
C SER A 378 -23.38 -0.95 -22.75
N ASN A 379 -23.09 -1.04 -21.46
CA ASN A 379 -23.50 -0.05 -20.45
C ASN A 379 -22.79 1.29 -20.65
N ASP A 380 -21.52 1.28 -21.02
CA ASP A 380 -20.75 2.49 -21.32
C ASP A 380 -21.30 3.17 -22.59
N ILE A 381 -21.60 2.39 -23.64
CA ILE A 381 -22.23 2.91 -24.84
C ILE A 381 -23.63 3.48 -24.52
N GLU A 382 -24.43 2.77 -23.71
CA GLU A 382 -25.75 3.26 -23.30
C GLU A 382 -25.65 4.58 -22.52
N ARG A 383 -24.69 4.70 -21.59
CA ARG A 383 -24.45 5.92 -20.82
C ARG A 383 -24.05 7.09 -21.72
N HIS A 384 -23.16 6.84 -22.69
CA HIS A 384 -22.79 7.86 -23.69
C HIS A 384 -23.96 8.27 -24.57
N LEU A 385 -24.78 7.32 -24.99
CA LEU A 385 -25.99 7.60 -25.76
C LEU A 385 -27.01 8.41 -24.95
N ARG A 386 -27.29 8.07 -23.70
CA ARG A 386 -28.17 8.84 -22.82
C ARG A 386 -27.67 10.28 -22.68
N ARG A 387 -26.36 10.46 -22.37
CA ARG A 387 -25.75 11.79 -22.27
C ARG A 387 -25.86 12.58 -23.59
N TYR A 388 -25.70 11.90 -24.73
CA TYR A 388 -25.86 12.53 -26.04
C TYR A 388 -27.32 13.00 -26.26
N PHE A 389 -28.33 12.22 -25.87
CA PHE A 389 -29.73 12.63 -25.93
C PHE A 389 -30.06 13.75 -24.93
N ASP A 390 -29.49 13.71 -23.72
CA ASP A 390 -29.71 14.73 -22.69
C ASP A 390 -29.18 16.11 -23.14
N LEU A 391 -28.06 16.13 -23.86
CA LEU A 391 -27.49 17.37 -24.44
C LEU A 391 -28.39 18.04 -25.46
N HIS A 392 -29.34 17.29 -26.07
CA HIS A 392 -30.35 17.82 -27.00
C HIS A 392 -31.64 18.25 -26.29
N GLY A 393 -31.71 18.01 -24.96
CA GLY A 393 -32.89 18.39 -24.14
C GLY A 393 -34.18 17.72 -24.63
N ASN A 394 -35.22 18.52 -24.88
CA ASN A 394 -36.51 18.03 -25.38
C ASN A 394 -36.62 17.90 -26.92
N ILE A 395 -35.50 18.13 -27.62
CA ILE A 395 -35.43 18.07 -29.09
C ILE A 395 -34.76 16.75 -29.47
N LEU A 396 -35.34 15.99 -30.39
CA LEU A 396 -34.70 14.76 -30.89
C LEU A 396 -33.38 15.10 -31.66
N PRO A 397 -32.34 14.27 -31.53
CA PRO A 397 -31.11 14.42 -32.32
C PRO A 397 -31.45 14.41 -33.83
N PRO A 398 -30.63 15.09 -34.66
CA PRO A 398 -30.79 15.14 -36.11
C PRO A 398 -30.82 13.75 -36.76
N ASP A 399 -31.50 13.59 -37.89
CA ASP A 399 -31.57 12.33 -38.63
C ASP A 399 -30.17 11.77 -38.98
N GLY A 400 -30.11 10.42 -39.17
CA GLY A 400 -28.86 9.72 -39.46
C GLY A 400 -28.04 9.36 -38.23
N LEU A 401 -28.63 9.38 -37.03
CA LEU A 401 -27.98 9.05 -35.76
C LEU A 401 -27.28 7.71 -35.81
N TYR A 402 -27.87 6.68 -36.40
CA TYR A 402 -27.28 5.34 -36.52
C TYR A 402 -25.86 5.39 -37.16
N ASN A 403 -25.74 6.02 -38.33
CA ASN A 403 -24.49 6.10 -39.05
C ASN A 403 -23.42 6.92 -38.29
N ARG A 404 -23.85 7.95 -37.57
CA ARG A 404 -22.89 8.75 -36.75
C ARG A 404 -22.35 7.93 -35.59
N ILE A 405 -23.20 7.26 -34.82
CA ILE A 405 -22.76 6.45 -33.69
C ILE A 405 -21.94 5.25 -34.17
N LEU A 406 -22.36 4.60 -35.27
CA LEU A 406 -21.62 3.48 -35.84
C LEU A 406 -20.20 3.92 -36.27
N LYS A 407 -20.05 5.12 -36.85
CA LYS A 407 -18.75 5.67 -37.25
C LYS A 407 -17.86 5.91 -36.04
N GLU A 408 -18.38 6.46 -34.94
CA GLU A 408 -17.65 6.69 -33.67
C GLU A 408 -17.16 5.37 -33.03
N LEU A 409 -17.87 4.26 -33.20
CA LEU A 409 -17.47 2.94 -32.71
C LEU A 409 -16.49 2.25 -33.67
N GLU A 410 -16.66 2.39 -34.98
CA GLU A 410 -15.80 1.73 -35.97
C GLU A 410 -14.37 2.30 -36.01
N ILE A 411 -14.20 3.59 -35.81
CA ILE A 411 -12.89 4.24 -35.84
C ILE A 411 -11.94 3.64 -34.79
N PRO A 412 -12.25 3.64 -33.48
CA PRO A 412 -11.36 3.06 -32.47
C PRO A 412 -11.19 1.55 -32.64
N LEU A 413 -12.26 0.81 -32.99
CA LEU A 413 -12.20 -0.62 -33.20
C LEU A 413 -11.19 -1.01 -34.29
N ILE A 414 -11.27 -0.34 -35.47
CA ILE A 414 -10.37 -0.62 -36.58
C ILE A 414 -8.94 -0.15 -36.27
N THR A 415 -8.78 0.99 -35.60
CA THR A 415 -7.48 1.56 -35.24
C THR A 415 -6.71 0.62 -34.31
N VAL A 416 -7.32 0.21 -33.19
CA VAL A 416 -6.74 -0.73 -32.22
C VAL A 416 -6.43 -2.08 -32.86
N SER A 417 -7.32 -2.59 -33.71
CA SER A 417 -7.10 -3.87 -34.42
C SER A 417 -5.94 -3.79 -35.42
N LEU A 418 -5.75 -2.64 -36.09
CA LEU A 418 -4.61 -2.39 -36.97
C LEU A 418 -3.30 -2.29 -36.18
N GLU A 419 -3.29 -1.63 -35.04
CA GLU A 419 -2.14 -1.55 -34.15
C GLU A 419 -1.74 -2.93 -33.62
N ALA A 420 -2.68 -3.73 -33.15
CA ALA A 420 -2.46 -5.09 -32.65
C ALA A 420 -1.90 -6.03 -33.74
N THR A 421 -2.26 -5.78 -35.02
CA THR A 421 -1.78 -6.58 -36.15
C THR A 421 -0.56 -5.98 -36.86
N GLY A 422 0.07 -4.93 -36.25
CA GLY A 422 1.26 -4.27 -36.80
C GLY A 422 1.03 -3.59 -38.14
N GLY A 423 -0.19 -3.14 -38.44
CA GLY A 423 -0.61 -2.52 -39.70
C GLY A 423 -0.88 -3.51 -40.84
N ASN A 424 -0.97 -4.81 -40.56
CA ASN A 424 -1.26 -5.83 -41.53
C ASN A 424 -2.78 -5.95 -41.77
N GLN A 425 -3.27 -5.35 -42.85
CA GLN A 425 -4.69 -5.32 -43.18
C GLN A 425 -5.35 -6.69 -43.42
N ALA A 426 -4.59 -7.71 -43.83
CA ALA A 426 -5.12 -9.07 -44.02
C ALA A 426 -5.41 -9.71 -42.64
N LYS A 427 -4.40 -9.72 -41.76
CA LYS A 427 -4.56 -10.22 -40.40
C LYS A 427 -5.60 -9.43 -39.60
N CYS A 428 -5.70 -8.11 -39.82
CA CYS A 428 -6.72 -7.28 -39.19
C CYS A 428 -8.14 -7.63 -39.69
N ALA A 429 -8.31 -7.88 -40.98
CA ALA A 429 -9.59 -8.32 -41.54
C ALA A 429 -10.00 -9.68 -40.96
N ASP A 430 -9.06 -10.64 -40.85
CA ASP A 430 -9.31 -11.93 -40.23
C ASP A 430 -9.67 -11.80 -38.74
N LEU A 431 -8.96 -10.94 -38.00
CA LEU A 431 -9.25 -10.63 -36.58
C LEU A 431 -10.67 -10.03 -36.39
N LEU A 432 -11.06 -9.13 -37.27
CA LEU A 432 -12.38 -8.47 -37.22
C LEU A 432 -13.51 -9.34 -37.83
N GLY A 433 -13.20 -10.46 -38.44
CA GLY A 433 -14.19 -11.32 -39.11
C GLY A 433 -14.85 -10.69 -40.34
N ILE A 434 -14.19 -9.73 -41.01
CA ILE A 434 -14.71 -9.04 -42.19
C ILE A 434 -13.81 -9.28 -43.42
N ASN A 435 -14.43 -9.10 -44.62
CA ASN A 435 -13.66 -9.21 -45.84
C ASN A 435 -12.61 -8.10 -45.95
N ARG A 436 -11.42 -8.44 -46.46
CA ARG A 436 -10.32 -7.49 -46.66
C ARG A 436 -10.70 -6.24 -47.47
N ASN A 437 -11.54 -6.44 -48.51
CA ASN A 437 -12.00 -5.34 -49.32
C ASN A 437 -12.98 -4.41 -48.55
N THR A 438 -13.79 -4.98 -47.67
CA THR A 438 -14.66 -4.23 -46.75
C THR A 438 -13.84 -3.40 -45.76
N LEU A 439 -12.79 -4.00 -45.17
CA LEU A 439 -11.87 -3.29 -44.28
C LEU A 439 -11.17 -2.12 -44.99
N ARG A 440 -10.67 -2.35 -46.22
CA ARG A 440 -10.03 -1.28 -47.03
C ARG A 440 -11.00 -0.13 -47.30
N LYS A 441 -12.25 -0.44 -47.68
CA LYS A 441 -13.27 0.56 -47.92
C LYS A 441 -13.56 1.38 -46.66
N LYS A 442 -13.67 0.71 -45.50
CA LYS A 442 -13.88 1.40 -44.20
C LYS A 442 -12.69 2.25 -43.79
N ILE A 443 -11.46 1.77 -43.92
CA ILE A 443 -10.23 2.55 -43.66
C ILE A 443 -10.22 3.83 -44.51
N SER A 444 -10.57 3.73 -45.78
CA SER A 444 -10.64 4.90 -46.66
C SER A 444 -11.79 5.85 -46.32
N GLN A 445 -12.98 5.33 -46.03
CA GLN A 445 -14.16 6.13 -45.67
C GLN A 445 -14.06 6.83 -44.32
N LEU A 446 -13.32 6.24 -43.39
CA LEU A 446 -13.12 6.74 -42.02
C LEU A 446 -11.79 7.51 -41.87
N GLU A 447 -11.04 7.64 -42.95
CA GLU A 447 -9.74 8.38 -43.00
C GLU A 447 -8.71 7.86 -41.95
N ILE A 448 -8.73 6.56 -41.65
CA ILE A 448 -7.85 5.98 -40.64
C ILE A 448 -6.40 5.89 -41.18
N LYS A 449 -5.45 6.47 -40.44
CA LYS A 449 -4.02 6.41 -40.79
C LYS A 449 -3.45 5.04 -40.43
N VAL A 450 -2.89 4.33 -41.41
CA VAL A 450 -2.26 3.02 -41.23
C VAL A 450 -0.75 3.20 -41.08
N TYR A 451 -0.23 2.99 -39.86
CA TYR A 451 1.21 3.00 -39.59
C TYR A 451 1.77 1.57 -39.71
N ARG A 452 2.67 1.31 -40.66
CA ARG A 452 3.43 0.06 -40.73
C ARG A 452 4.66 0.18 -39.82
N ARG A 453 4.75 -0.61 -38.75
CA ARG A 453 6.03 -0.79 -38.04
C ARG A 453 7.02 -1.49 -38.99
N ARG A 454 8.05 -0.79 -39.51
CA ARG A 454 9.22 -1.41 -40.13
C ARG A 454 9.89 -2.27 -39.06
N LYS A 455 10.06 -3.58 -39.30
CA LYS A 455 11.02 -4.39 -38.57
C LYS A 455 12.40 -3.74 -38.79
N LEU A 456 13.00 -3.23 -37.74
CA LEU A 456 14.45 -3.03 -37.72
C LEU A 456 15.05 -4.44 -37.73
N MET A 457 15.82 -4.73 -38.80
CA MET A 457 16.70 -5.89 -38.87
C MET A 457 17.88 -5.68 -37.95
#